data_434ef443c4de2d6c3fe6c15642efde2a
#
_entry.id   434ef443c4de2d6c3fe6c15642efde2a
#
_cell.length_a   1.000
_cell.length_b   1.000
_cell.length_c   1.000
_cell.angle_alpha   90.00
_cell.angle_beta   90.00
_cell.angle_gamma   90.00
#
_symmetry.space_group_name_H-M   'P 1'
#
loop_
_entity.id
_entity.type
_entity.pdbx_description
1 polymer ?
#
loop_
_entity_poly.entity_id
_entity_poly.type
_entity_poly.pdbx_seq_one_letter_code
_entity_poly.pdbx_strand_id
1 'polypeptide(L)'
;MKDLMFILPYQAGTLAQLTGALSEAGVSLQGCSGQQFGPEGIIHLLVDNAAEAREAAARAGFVVRGEHEVIVADIEDRPGALAGLLAPLANAGINVSLTYLATRSRLVIGVDDVDQAWAALRATGR
;
A
#
# COMPACT_ATOMS: atom_id res chain seq x y z
N MET A 1 0.95 3.18 9.33
CA MET A 1 1.13 2.03 8.43
C MET A 1 2.03 2.39 7.29
N LYS A 2 2.73 1.41 6.75
CA LYS A 2 3.64 1.62 5.64
C LYS A 2 3.35 0.67 4.50
N ASP A 3 3.61 1.14 3.29
CA ASP A 3 3.60 0.35 2.08
C ASP A 3 5.00 -0.15 1.79
N LEU A 4 5.13 -1.44 1.60
CA LEU A 4 6.38 -2.07 1.16
C LEU A 4 6.22 -2.51 -0.29
N MET A 5 7.16 -2.09 -1.14
CA MET A 5 7.16 -2.47 -2.55
C MET A 5 8.20 -3.55 -2.82
N PHE A 6 7.78 -4.58 -3.53
CA PHE A 6 8.64 -5.66 -4.00
C PHE A 6 8.55 -5.77 -5.52
N ILE A 7 9.64 -6.17 -6.14
CA ILE A 7 9.66 -6.53 -7.55
C ILE A 7 9.99 -8.02 -7.61
N LEU A 8 9.06 -8.81 -8.12
CA LEU A 8 9.17 -10.27 -8.18
C LEU A 8 9.25 -10.74 -9.61
N PRO A 9 9.93 -11.87 -9.89
CA PRO A 9 9.83 -12.50 -11.21
C PRO A 9 8.36 -12.85 -11.50
N TYR A 10 7.94 -12.62 -12.73
CA TYR A 10 6.60 -12.99 -13.16
C TYR A 10 6.55 -14.50 -13.39
N GLN A 11 6.43 -15.24 -12.30
CA GLN A 11 6.40 -16.70 -12.26
C GLN A 11 5.36 -17.18 -11.27
N ALA A 12 4.73 -18.30 -11.58
CA ALA A 12 3.78 -18.90 -10.66
C ALA A 12 4.46 -19.20 -9.32
N GLY A 13 3.81 -18.83 -8.24
CA GLY A 13 4.24 -19.12 -6.88
C GLY A 13 5.10 -18.07 -6.19
N THR A 14 5.68 -17.10 -6.90
CA THR A 14 6.55 -16.11 -6.24
C THR A 14 5.81 -15.26 -5.21
N LEU A 15 4.61 -14.81 -5.55
CA LEU A 15 3.79 -14.04 -4.60
C LEU A 15 3.35 -14.90 -3.42
N ALA A 16 2.99 -16.15 -3.67
CA ALA A 16 2.62 -17.10 -2.61
C ALA A 16 3.78 -17.33 -1.65
N GLN A 17 5.00 -17.45 -2.17
CA GLN A 17 6.20 -17.62 -1.36
C GLN A 17 6.47 -16.40 -0.47
N LEU A 18 6.36 -15.19 -1.02
CA LEU A 18 6.54 -13.96 -0.27
C LEU A 18 5.51 -13.84 0.85
N THR A 19 4.24 -13.97 0.50
CA THR A 19 3.16 -13.82 1.49
C THR A 19 3.17 -14.94 2.53
N GLY A 20 3.56 -16.16 2.13
CA GLY A 20 3.73 -17.26 3.06
C GLY A 20 4.84 -17.01 4.07
N ALA A 21 5.97 -16.46 3.64
CA ALA A 21 7.08 -16.11 4.53
C ALA A 21 6.66 -15.06 5.58
N LEU A 22 5.90 -14.06 5.15
CA LEU A 22 5.40 -13.03 6.06
C LEU A 22 4.37 -13.62 7.04
N SER A 23 3.51 -14.49 6.56
CA SER A 23 2.52 -15.18 7.39
C SER A 23 3.18 -16.02 8.48
N GLU A 24 4.23 -16.78 8.13
CA GLU A 24 4.97 -17.61 9.10
C GLU A 24 5.62 -16.77 10.20
N ALA A 25 6.00 -15.53 9.88
CA ALA A 25 6.57 -14.61 10.85
C ALA A 25 5.50 -13.84 11.65
N GLY A 26 4.23 -14.13 11.43
CA GLY A 26 3.14 -13.47 12.14
C GLY A 26 2.82 -12.07 11.61
N VAL A 27 3.31 -11.70 10.44
CA VAL A 27 3.04 -10.39 9.85
C VAL A 27 1.66 -10.42 9.20
N SER A 28 0.78 -9.54 9.66
CA SER A 28 -0.54 -9.38 9.07
C SER A 28 -0.49 -8.41 7.89
N LEU A 29 -0.97 -8.86 6.73
CA LEU A 29 -1.06 -8.02 5.56
C LEU A 29 -2.41 -7.31 5.57
N GLN A 30 -2.38 -6.00 5.62
CA GLN A 30 -3.58 -5.16 5.71
C GLN A 30 -4.11 -4.75 4.34
N GLY A 31 -3.28 -4.86 3.32
CA GLY A 31 -3.65 -4.56 1.94
C GLY A 31 -2.60 -5.08 0.99
N CYS A 32 -3.01 -5.24 -0.26
CA CYS A 32 -2.14 -5.79 -1.29
C CYS A 32 -2.56 -5.25 -2.64
N SER A 33 -1.57 -4.89 -3.44
CA SER A 33 -1.75 -4.57 -4.85
C SER A 33 -0.65 -5.25 -5.64
N GLY A 34 -1.00 -5.84 -6.76
CA GLY A 34 -0.02 -6.48 -7.62
C GLY A 34 -0.38 -6.34 -9.07
N GLN A 35 0.62 -6.13 -9.90
CA GLN A 35 0.42 -6.10 -11.33
C GLN A 35 1.69 -6.56 -12.05
N GLN A 36 1.49 -7.16 -13.21
CA GLN A 36 2.57 -7.51 -14.11
C GLN A 36 3.10 -6.27 -14.82
N PHE A 37 4.41 -6.16 -14.92
CA PHE A 37 5.05 -5.14 -15.73
C PHE A 37 6.24 -5.79 -16.47
N GLY A 38 6.02 -6.16 -17.72
CA GLY A 38 7.02 -6.93 -18.47
C GLY A 38 7.28 -8.29 -17.85
N PRO A 39 8.56 -8.68 -17.64
CA PRO A 39 8.91 -9.96 -17.03
C PRO A 39 8.79 -9.98 -15.52
N GLU A 40 8.30 -8.91 -14.92
CA GLU A 40 8.27 -8.73 -13.47
C GLU A 40 6.86 -8.49 -12.96
N GLY A 41 6.66 -8.73 -11.68
CA GLY A 41 5.48 -8.30 -10.94
C GLY A 41 5.87 -7.21 -9.95
N ILE A 42 5.09 -6.14 -9.89
CA ILE A 42 5.25 -5.08 -8.91
C ILE A 42 4.21 -5.30 -7.84
N ILE A 43 4.66 -5.51 -6.60
CA ILE A 43 3.81 -5.88 -5.48
C ILE A 43 3.90 -4.80 -4.40
N HIS A 44 2.76 -4.35 -3.94
CA HIS A 44 2.66 -3.46 -2.79
C HIS A 44 1.94 -4.18 -1.66
N LEU A 45 2.50 -4.13 -0.46
CA LEU A 45 1.92 -4.72 0.74
C LEU A 45 1.81 -3.66 1.83
N LEU A 46 0.63 -3.56 2.43
CA LEU A 46 0.39 -2.66 3.56
C LEU A 46 0.61 -3.41 4.86
N VAL A 47 1.51 -2.91 5.70
CA VAL A 47 1.87 -3.54 6.97
C VAL A 47 1.91 -2.52 8.12
N ASP A 48 1.68 -2.99 9.35
CA ASP A 48 1.81 -2.17 10.55
C ASP A 48 3.26 -2.03 10.98
N ASN A 49 4.00 -3.14 10.98
CA ASN A 49 5.39 -3.18 11.41
C ASN A 49 6.30 -3.47 10.22
N ALA A 50 6.81 -2.39 9.61
CA ALA A 50 7.64 -2.50 8.42
C ALA A 50 8.98 -3.20 8.72
N ALA A 51 9.59 -2.95 9.88
CA ALA A 51 10.87 -3.56 10.24
C ALA A 51 10.75 -5.09 10.33
N GLU A 52 9.71 -5.57 10.99
CA GLU A 52 9.44 -7.01 11.11
C GLU A 52 9.16 -7.65 9.74
N ALA A 53 8.36 -6.98 8.92
CA ALA A 53 8.04 -7.46 7.57
C ALA A 53 9.28 -7.52 6.68
N ARG A 54 10.13 -6.48 6.72
CA ARG A 54 11.38 -6.46 5.95
C ARG A 54 12.30 -7.61 6.35
N GLU A 55 12.44 -7.85 7.65
CA GLU A 55 13.28 -8.93 8.17
C GLU A 55 12.77 -10.29 7.73
N ALA A 56 11.47 -10.52 7.85
CA ALA A 56 10.87 -11.78 7.44
C ALA A 56 11.03 -12.04 5.94
N ALA A 57 10.82 -11.01 5.13
CA ALA A 57 11.00 -11.10 3.68
C ALA A 57 12.45 -11.40 3.33
N ALA A 58 13.40 -10.71 3.97
CA ALA A 58 14.83 -10.90 3.72
C ALA A 58 15.29 -12.33 4.03
N ARG A 59 14.80 -12.91 5.13
CA ARG A 59 15.12 -14.30 5.48
C ARG A 59 14.65 -15.29 4.42
N ALA A 60 13.60 -14.96 3.69
CA ALA A 60 13.07 -15.79 2.60
C ALA A 60 13.67 -15.44 1.24
N GLY A 61 14.63 -14.52 1.19
CA GLY A 61 15.30 -14.13 -0.04
C GLY A 61 14.63 -13.01 -0.82
N PHE A 62 13.68 -12.31 -0.22
CA PHE A 62 12.99 -11.20 -0.86
C PHE A 62 13.50 -9.86 -0.36
N VAL A 63 13.76 -8.93 -1.27
CA VAL A 63 14.30 -7.62 -0.95
C VAL A 63 13.21 -6.56 -1.13
N VAL A 64 13.00 -5.74 -0.10
CA VAL A 64 12.12 -4.58 -0.19
C VAL A 64 12.79 -3.53 -1.07
N ARG A 65 12.10 -3.10 -2.12
CA ARG A 65 12.59 -2.13 -3.08
C ARG A 65 12.08 -0.71 -2.79
N GLY A 66 11.10 -0.58 -1.94
CA GLY A 66 10.60 0.71 -1.50
C GLY A 66 9.81 0.56 -0.20
N GLU A 67 9.89 1.59 0.63
CA GLU A 67 9.15 1.68 1.88
C GLU A 67 8.65 3.11 2.02
N HIS A 68 7.32 3.28 2.11
CA HIS A 68 6.69 4.59 2.18
C HIS A 68 5.63 4.63 3.25
N GLU A 69 5.62 5.71 4.01
CA GLU A 69 4.47 5.99 4.84
C GLU A 69 3.30 6.40 3.94
N VAL A 70 2.11 5.87 4.21
CA VAL A 70 0.93 6.09 3.37
C VAL A 70 -0.24 6.56 4.22
N ILE A 71 -1.19 7.20 3.56
CA ILE A 71 -2.50 7.48 4.14
C ILE A 71 -3.35 6.22 4.02
N VAL A 72 -4.02 5.87 5.11
CA VAL A 72 -5.03 4.82 5.11
C VAL A 72 -6.32 5.45 5.63
N ALA A 73 -7.30 5.56 4.75
CA ALA A 73 -8.56 6.24 5.05
C ALA A 73 -9.74 5.30 4.86
N ASP A 74 -10.75 5.43 5.70
CA ASP A 74 -11.99 4.69 5.50
C ASP A 74 -12.66 5.11 4.21
N ILE A 75 -13.22 4.16 3.49
CA ILE A 75 -13.94 4.42 2.25
C ILE A 75 -15.26 3.65 2.25
N GLU A 76 -16.34 4.31 1.88
CA GLU A 76 -17.63 3.68 1.74
C GLU A 76 -17.73 2.98 0.38
N ASP A 77 -18.48 1.87 0.34
CA ASP A 77 -18.76 1.16 -0.90
C ASP A 77 -19.98 1.79 -1.57
N ARG A 78 -19.77 2.89 -2.28
CA ARG A 78 -20.80 3.60 -3.02
C ARG A 78 -20.20 4.38 -4.19
N PRO A 79 -20.98 4.69 -5.22
CA PRO A 79 -20.49 5.54 -6.30
C PRO A 79 -20.03 6.90 -5.78
N GLY A 80 -18.87 7.35 -6.25
CA GLY A 80 -18.30 8.64 -5.88
C GLY A 80 -17.47 8.67 -4.61
N ALA A 81 -17.42 7.59 -3.84
CA ALA A 81 -16.65 7.56 -2.59
C ALA A 81 -15.15 7.78 -2.84
N LEU A 82 -14.59 7.12 -3.85
CA LEU A 82 -13.17 7.29 -4.20
C LEU A 82 -12.89 8.69 -4.71
N ALA A 83 -13.72 9.19 -5.60
CA ALA A 83 -13.56 10.55 -6.12
C ALA A 83 -13.63 11.58 -4.99
N GLY A 84 -14.51 11.37 -4.02
CA GLY A 84 -14.65 12.25 -2.86
C GLY A 84 -13.43 12.29 -1.94
N LEU A 85 -12.66 11.20 -1.89
CA LEU A 85 -11.39 11.18 -1.16
C LEU A 85 -10.26 11.83 -1.95
N LEU A 86 -10.23 11.63 -3.26
CA LEU A 86 -9.13 12.11 -4.10
C LEU A 86 -9.25 13.58 -4.47
N ALA A 87 -10.48 14.11 -4.61
CA ALA A 87 -10.69 15.49 -5.03
C ALA A 87 -10.02 16.53 -4.10
N PRO A 88 -10.12 16.44 -2.77
CA PRO A 88 -9.43 17.39 -1.89
C PRO A 88 -7.91 17.39 -2.09
N LEU A 89 -7.32 16.24 -2.37
CA LEU A 89 -5.88 16.14 -2.62
C LEU A 89 -5.52 16.85 -3.92
N ALA A 90 -6.31 16.63 -4.97
CA ALA A 90 -6.10 17.30 -6.25
C ALA A 90 -6.24 18.82 -6.11
N ASN A 91 -7.25 19.29 -5.38
CA ASN A 91 -7.48 20.72 -5.15
C ASN A 91 -6.32 21.37 -4.38
N ALA A 92 -5.64 20.60 -3.55
CA ALA A 92 -4.45 21.05 -2.82
C ALA A 92 -3.15 20.90 -3.61
N GLY A 93 -3.22 20.44 -4.87
CA GLY A 93 -2.05 20.25 -5.72
C GLY A 93 -1.20 19.04 -5.35
N ILE A 94 -1.79 18.05 -4.67
CA ILE A 94 -1.08 16.86 -4.20
C ILE A 94 -1.21 15.72 -5.22
N ASN A 95 -0.07 15.20 -5.68
CA ASN A 95 -0.04 14.04 -6.56
C ASN A 95 -0.20 12.75 -5.76
N VAL A 96 -0.97 11.82 -6.31
CA VAL A 96 -1.12 10.48 -5.76
C VAL A 96 -0.21 9.53 -6.54
N SER A 97 0.76 8.94 -5.87
CA SER A 97 1.74 8.04 -6.48
C SER A 97 1.26 6.61 -6.58
N LEU A 98 0.41 6.18 -5.64
CA LEU A 98 -0.20 4.85 -5.67
C LEU A 98 -1.52 4.89 -4.90
N THR A 99 -2.40 3.96 -5.23
CA THR A 99 -3.63 3.77 -4.48
C THR A 99 -4.12 2.34 -4.67
N TYR A 100 -4.64 1.76 -3.60
CA TYR A 100 -5.29 0.45 -3.64
C TYR A 100 -6.21 0.28 -2.43
N LEU A 101 -7.14 -0.65 -2.55
CA LEU A 101 -8.04 -0.97 -1.45
C LEU A 101 -7.35 -1.88 -0.44
N ALA A 102 -7.65 -1.68 0.82
CA ALA A 102 -7.15 -2.47 1.93
C ALA A 102 -8.32 -3.13 2.67
N THR A 103 -7.99 -4.00 3.60
CA THR A 103 -8.99 -4.68 4.44
C THR A 103 -9.82 -3.67 5.23
N ARG A 104 -11.02 -4.08 5.66
CA ARG A 104 -11.95 -3.28 6.45
C ARG A 104 -12.39 -1.98 5.76
N SER A 105 -12.64 -2.08 4.46
CA SER A 105 -13.12 -0.94 3.65
C SER A 105 -12.25 0.29 3.81
N ARG A 106 -10.96 0.13 3.61
CA ARG A 106 -10.00 1.24 3.67
C ARG A 106 -9.33 1.43 2.32
N LEU A 107 -8.89 2.65 2.08
CA LEU A 107 -8.14 3.04 0.89
C LEU A 107 -6.73 3.45 1.30
N VAL A 108 -5.75 2.90 0.62
CA VAL A 108 -4.34 3.31 0.76
C VAL A 108 -4.05 4.37 -0.28
N ILE A 109 -3.45 5.47 0.15
CA ILE A 109 -3.06 6.57 -0.74
C ILE A 109 -1.60 6.91 -0.47
N GLY A 110 -0.76 6.76 -1.49
CA GLY A 110 0.63 7.18 -1.46
C GLY A 110 0.79 8.60 -1.98
N VAL A 111 1.48 9.43 -1.22
CA VAL A 111 1.74 10.84 -1.53
C VAL A 111 3.15 11.18 -1.09
N ASP A 112 3.69 12.32 -1.57
CA ASP A 112 5.03 12.75 -1.17
C ASP A 112 5.06 13.29 0.26
N ASP A 113 4.03 14.04 0.66
CA ASP A 113 3.93 14.64 1.99
C ASP A 113 2.63 14.20 2.66
N VAL A 114 2.75 13.25 3.57
CA VAL A 114 1.61 12.66 4.28
C VAL A 114 0.91 13.70 5.16
N ASP A 115 1.66 14.58 5.81
CA ASP A 115 1.07 15.60 6.69
C ASP A 115 0.24 16.61 5.90
N GLN A 116 0.74 17.05 4.75
CA GLN A 116 0.01 17.94 3.87
C GLN A 116 -1.27 17.29 3.35
N ALA A 117 -1.18 16.02 2.98
CA ALA A 117 -2.34 15.28 2.49
C ALA A 117 -3.41 15.10 3.58
N TRP A 118 -3.01 14.76 4.80
CA TRP A 118 -3.95 14.68 5.93
C TRP A 118 -4.61 16.02 6.20
N ALA A 119 -3.85 17.12 6.14
CA ALA A 119 -4.40 18.45 6.32
C ALA A 119 -5.48 18.76 5.27
N ALA A 120 -5.24 18.40 4.01
CA ALA A 120 -6.21 18.59 2.93
C ALA A 120 -7.49 17.77 3.15
N LEU A 121 -7.34 16.53 3.62
CA LEU A 121 -8.49 15.66 3.90
C LEU A 121 -9.29 16.16 5.10
N ARG A 122 -8.62 16.59 6.19
CA ARG A 122 -9.29 17.14 7.38
C ARG A 122 -10.05 18.42 7.09
N ALA A 123 -9.57 19.23 6.16
CA ALA A 123 -10.24 20.46 5.76
C ALA A 123 -11.62 20.21 5.14
N THR A 124 -11.90 18.99 4.68
CA THR A 124 -13.22 18.59 4.15
C THR A 124 -14.06 17.83 5.18
N GLY A 125 -13.67 17.82 6.44
CA GLY A 125 -14.42 17.14 7.52
C GLY A 125 -14.15 15.65 7.64
N ARG A 126 -13.06 15.17 7.14
CA ARG A 126 -12.71 13.74 7.19
C ARG A 126 -11.79 13.40 8.37
#